data_63a1b979a781176439b353b0634dea36
#
_entry.id   63a1b979a781176439b353b0634dea36
#
_cell.length_a   1.000
_cell.length_b   1.000
_cell.length_c   1.000
_cell.angle_alpha   90.00
_cell.angle_beta   90.00
_cell.angle_gamma   90.00
#
_symmetry.space_group_name_H-M   'P 1'
#
loop_
_entity.id
_entity.type
_entity.pdbx_description
1 polymer ?
#
loop_
_entity_poly.entity_id
_entity_poly.type
_entity_poly.pdbx_seq_one_letter_code
_entity_poly.pdbx_strand_id
1 'polypeptide(L)'
;MTALFTIRALDASNTDFLSHYKGTPYEDSQYRRGAQKIPGVVRCAYYDHGGEGVAYHDADAKNHGSGGLNPANGTYLNEFRMGEGVDISYTKFKLDPQIDDNPFEQVQPPANLLYVGWTEPGEWFNVTVDVAQAGDYTADLLYTSNRGGTISLDVNGEAATGPLTIASTFNASDPLAWRQWHHWSIAPGIAKVRLQAGKSVLTVHILTEGNMNLATLAFRRAK
;
A
#
# COMPACT_ATOMS: atom_id res chain seq x y z
N MET A 1 -41.81 -10.24 6.36
CA MET A 1 -40.60 -11.01 6.72
C MET A 1 -39.49 -10.02 6.98
N THR A 2 -39.17 -9.77 8.24
CA THR A 2 -38.15 -8.80 8.66
C THR A 2 -36.83 -9.55 8.73
N ALA A 3 -35.90 -9.22 7.88
CA ALA A 3 -34.56 -9.80 7.91
C ALA A 3 -33.82 -9.28 9.16
N LEU A 4 -33.58 -10.14 10.12
CA LEU A 4 -32.71 -9.88 11.26
C LEU A 4 -31.27 -9.90 10.73
N PHE A 5 -30.63 -8.72 10.62
CA PHE A 5 -29.21 -8.64 10.50
C PHE A 5 -28.57 -8.94 11.86
N THR A 6 -27.99 -10.13 11.98
CA THR A 6 -27.19 -10.49 13.14
C THR A 6 -25.89 -9.72 13.08
N ILE A 7 -25.74 -8.67 13.90
CA ILE A 7 -24.45 -8.03 14.17
C ILE A 7 -23.62 -9.07 14.93
N ARG A 8 -22.73 -9.77 14.26
CA ARG A 8 -21.72 -10.60 14.93
C ARG A 8 -20.81 -9.67 15.74
N ALA A 9 -20.67 -9.99 17.01
CA ALA A 9 -19.75 -9.30 17.89
C ALA A 9 -18.30 -9.48 17.37
N LEU A 10 -17.69 -8.39 16.95
CA LEU A 10 -16.31 -8.29 16.43
C LEU A 10 -15.21 -8.49 17.49
N ASP A 11 -15.55 -8.96 18.70
CA ASP A 11 -14.63 -8.87 19.84
C ASP A 11 -13.72 -10.09 20.07
N ALA A 12 -14.03 -11.27 19.54
CA ALA A 12 -13.24 -12.48 19.82
C ALA A 12 -12.23 -12.84 18.71
N SER A 13 -12.49 -12.50 17.45
CA SER A 13 -11.66 -12.87 16.30
C SER A 13 -10.38 -12.02 16.20
N ASN A 14 -10.41 -10.79 16.67
CA ASN A 14 -9.34 -9.81 16.52
C ASN A 14 -8.08 -10.12 17.36
N THR A 15 -8.27 -10.73 18.54
CA THR A 15 -7.15 -11.13 19.40
C THR A 15 -6.50 -12.43 18.94
N ASP A 16 -7.24 -13.30 18.28
CA ASP A 16 -6.73 -14.60 17.82
C ASP A 16 -5.75 -14.43 16.64
N PHE A 17 -6.10 -13.63 15.63
CA PHE A 17 -5.19 -13.36 14.51
C PHE A 17 -3.85 -12.80 14.99
N LEU A 18 -3.87 -11.74 15.80
CA LEU A 18 -2.65 -11.08 16.28
C LEU A 18 -1.76 -12.00 17.10
N SER A 19 -2.34 -12.98 17.84
CA SER A 19 -1.56 -13.95 18.64
C SER A 19 -0.83 -14.97 17.77
N HIS A 20 -1.30 -15.21 16.55
CA HIS A 20 -0.72 -16.18 15.61
C HIS A 20 0.08 -15.53 14.48
N TYR A 21 -0.10 -14.23 14.25
CA TYR A 21 0.64 -13.50 13.22
C TYR A 21 2.14 -13.50 13.52
N LYS A 22 2.94 -13.94 12.55
CA LYS A 22 4.40 -14.11 12.69
C LYS A 22 5.21 -12.95 12.11
N GLY A 23 4.54 -12.04 11.40
CA GLY A 23 5.17 -10.81 10.93
C GLY A 23 5.43 -9.82 12.09
N THR A 24 6.34 -8.89 11.85
CA THR A 24 6.64 -7.80 12.77
C THR A 24 6.62 -6.47 12.04
N PRO A 25 6.22 -5.36 12.70
CA PRO A 25 6.21 -4.05 12.07
C PRO A 25 7.55 -3.73 11.44
N TYR A 26 7.51 -3.12 10.25
CA TYR A 26 8.73 -2.68 9.60
C TYR A 26 9.48 -1.64 10.44
N GLU A 27 10.77 -1.85 10.63
CA GLU A 27 11.71 -0.86 11.15
C GLU A 27 13.13 -1.17 10.66
N ASP A 28 13.93 -0.15 10.47
CA ASP A 28 15.35 -0.23 10.14
C ASP A 28 16.15 0.95 10.70
N SER A 29 17.37 1.16 10.25
CA SER A 29 18.20 2.28 10.69
C SER A 29 17.67 3.66 10.30
N GLN A 30 16.84 3.75 9.24
CA GLN A 30 16.23 4.99 8.74
C GLN A 30 14.81 5.19 9.28
N TYR A 31 14.07 4.08 9.49
CA TYR A 31 12.71 4.09 9.99
C TYR A 31 12.58 3.26 11.27
N ARG A 32 12.67 3.91 12.44
CA ARG A 32 12.67 3.27 13.77
C ARG A 32 11.34 3.39 14.50
N ARG A 33 10.23 3.57 13.78
CA ARG A 33 8.92 3.83 14.42
C ARG A 33 8.07 2.59 14.63
N GLY A 34 8.45 1.44 14.07
CA GLY A 34 7.66 0.20 14.15
C GLY A 34 6.24 0.39 13.58
N ALA A 35 5.21 -0.04 14.31
CA ALA A 35 3.81 0.07 13.88
C ALA A 35 3.44 1.49 13.44
N GLN A 36 2.87 1.63 12.25
CA GLN A 36 2.49 2.91 11.68
C GLN A 36 1.23 3.47 12.34
N LYS A 37 1.14 4.77 12.54
CA LYS A 37 0.07 5.39 13.34
C LYS A 37 -1.18 5.68 12.54
N ILE A 38 -2.35 5.37 13.13
CA ILE A 38 -3.67 5.78 12.63
C ILE A 38 -4.39 6.61 13.74
N PRO A 39 -4.91 7.83 13.43
CA PRO A 39 -4.88 8.52 12.13
C PRO A 39 -3.47 8.92 11.72
N GLY A 40 -3.24 8.97 10.42
CA GLY A 40 -1.92 9.29 9.85
C GLY A 40 -1.73 8.67 8.47
N VAL A 41 -0.51 8.77 7.97
CA VAL A 41 -0.11 8.22 6.67
C VAL A 41 0.55 6.87 6.87
N VAL A 42 -0.08 5.81 6.35
CA VAL A 42 0.46 4.46 6.25
C VAL A 42 1.17 4.32 4.91
N ARG A 43 2.46 4.02 4.93
CA ARG A 43 3.31 3.83 3.76
C ARG A 43 3.31 2.38 3.33
N CYS A 44 2.90 2.09 2.10
CA CYS A 44 2.77 0.73 1.59
C CYS A 44 4.11 -0.01 1.55
N ALA A 45 5.19 0.66 1.14
CA ALA A 45 6.53 0.06 1.08
C ALA A 45 7.10 -0.34 2.46
N TYR A 46 6.54 0.18 3.56
CA TYR A 46 6.90 -0.21 4.92
C TYR A 46 5.99 -1.34 5.45
N TYR A 47 5.73 -2.33 4.57
CA TYR A 47 5.05 -3.56 4.95
C TYR A 47 5.91 -4.36 5.93
N ASP A 48 5.28 -5.25 6.69
CA ASP A 48 5.89 -5.96 7.81
C ASP A 48 7.10 -6.81 7.40
N HIS A 49 7.94 -7.15 8.33
CA HIS A 49 8.91 -8.24 8.20
C HIS A 49 8.22 -9.59 8.44
N GLY A 50 8.72 -10.64 7.82
CA GLY A 50 8.18 -12.00 7.96
C GLY A 50 8.37 -12.86 6.71
N GLY A 51 8.64 -12.20 5.59
CA GLY A 51 8.88 -12.87 4.30
C GLY A 51 7.59 -13.30 3.61
N GLU A 52 7.78 -14.02 2.50
CA GLU A 52 6.74 -14.59 1.66
C GLU A 52 5.77 -15.48 2.44
N GLY A 53 4.47 -15.34 2.19
CA GLY A 53 3.41 -16.09 2.86
C GLY A 53 3.10 -15.66 4.30
N VAL A 54 3.88 -14.70 4.87
CA VAL A 54 3.66 -14.15 6.21
C VAL A 54 3.40 -12.65 6.15
N ALA A 55 4.34 -11.90 5.61
CA ALA A 55 4.25 -10.44 5.52
C ALA A 55 3.77 -9.96 4.16
N TYR A 56 3.94 -10.76 3.14
CA TYR A 56 3.50 -10.50 1.78
C TYR A 56 3.36 -11.79 0.99
N HIS A 57 2.71 -11.69 -0.16
CA HIS A 57 2.77 -12.64 -1.26
C HIS A 57 3.00 -11.88 -2.55
N ASP A 58 3.98 -12.32 -3.32
CA ASP A 58 4.34 -11.74 -4.60
C ASP A 58 4.32 -12.82 -5.69
N ALA A 59 3.97 -12.45 -6.91
CA ALA A 59 3.85 -13.39 -8.03
C ALA A 59 5.20 -14.00 -8.42
N ASP A 60 6.29 -13.31 -8.12
CA ASP A 60 7.63 -13.83 -8.29
C ASP A 60 8.56 -13.54 -7.09
N ALA A 61 9.72 -14.17 -7.06
CA ALA A 61 10.61 -14.09 -5.92
C ALA A 61 11.66 -12.96 -6.04
N LYS A 62 11.55 -12.12 -7.07
CA LYS A 62 12.57 -11.13 -7.39
C LYS A 62 11.99 -9.72 -7.43
N ASN A 63 12.57 -8.83 -6.64
CA ASN A 63 12.28 -7.40 -6.73
C ASN A 63 12.86 -6.81 -8.03
N HIS A 64 12.00 -6.39 -8.95
CA HIS A 64 12.40 -5.78 -10.22
C HIS A 64 12.68 -4.29 -10.09
N GLY A 65 12.24 -3.67 -9.01
CA GLY A 65 12.50 -2.27 -8.69
C GLY A 65 13.83 -2.06 -7.98
N SER A 66 13.91 -2.35 -6.68
CA SER A 66 15.14 -2.23 -5.89
C SER A 66 16.18 -3.31 -6.28
N GLY A 67 17.40 -2.89 -6.53
CA GLY A 67 18.45 -3.77 -7.05
C GLY A 67 18.30 -4.13 -8.53
N GLY A 68 17.19 -3.76 -9.17
CA GLY A 68 16.86 -3.99 -10.58
C GLY A 68 16.82 -2.68 -11.37
N LEU A 69 15.61 -2.12 -11.58
CA LEU A 69 15.44 -0.79 -12.23
C LEU A 69 16.20 0.30 -11.47
N ASN A 70 16.27 0.22 -10.15
CA ASN A 70 17.11 1.03 -9.29
C ASN A 70 18.39 0.23 -8.99
N PRO A 71 19.49 0.38 -9.72
CA PRO A 71 20.67 -0.48 -9.57
C PRO A 71 21.26 -0.40 -8.17
N ALA A 72 21.68 -1.54 -7.62
CA ALA A 72 22.39 -1.59 -6.35
C ALA A 72 23.66 -0.74 -6.42
N ASN A 73 23.77 0.25 -5.54
CA ASN A 73 24.89 1.22 -5.51
C ASN A 73 25.25 1.66 -4.09
N GLY A 74 24.79 0.94 -3.07
CA GLY A 74 25.01 1.26 -1.65
C GLY A 74 24.06 2.32 -1.10
N THR A 75 23.06 2.80 -1.88
CA THR A 75 22.10 3.79 -1.39
C THR A 75 20.82 3.14 -0.89
N TYR A 76 20.28 3.69 0.20
CA TYR A 76 19.09 3.18 0.85
C TYR A 76 17.89 3.00 -0.11
N LEU A 77 17.63 4.00 -0.96
CA LEU A 77 16.46 3.96 -1.86
C LEU A 77 16.61 2.94 -2.99
N ASN A 78 17.82 2.74 -3.48
CA ASN A 78 18.06 1.77 -4.56
C ASN A 78 18.08 0.32 -4.08
N GLU A 79 18.38 0.10 -2.80
CA GLU A 79 18.57 -1.23 -2.23
C GLU A 79 17.47 -1.58 -1.19
N PHE A 80 16.44 -0.74 -1.09
CA PHE A 80 15.37 -0.94 -0.13
C PHE A 80 14.69 -2.29 -0.34
N ARG A 81 14.83 -3.21 0.62
CA ARG A 81 14.24 -4.56 0.61
C ARG A 81 14.53 -5.37 -0.68
N MET A 82 15.66 -5.13 -1.35
CA MET A 82 15.99 -5.74 -2.65
C MET A 82 16.11 -7.26 -2.62
N GLY A 83 16.19 -7.87 -1.44
CA GLY A 83 16.24 -9.33 -1.25
C GLY A 83 14.87 -9.99 -1.08
N GLU A 84 13.78 -9.25 -1.23
CA GLU A 84 12.39 -9.73 -1.12
C GLU A 84 11.71 -9.73 -2.50
N GLY A 85 10.56 -10.42 -2.65
CA GLY A 85 9.82 -10.48 -3.92
C GLY A 85 9.17 -9.17 -4.31
N VAL A 86 8.56 -8.48 -3.35
CA VAL A 86 7.75 -7.27 -3.60
C VAL A 86 8.54 -6.21 -4.35
N ASP A 87 8.01 -5.79 -5.48
CA ASP A 87 8.60 -4.74 -6.32
C ASP A 87 8.53 -3.39 -5.64
N ILE A 88 9.69 -2.79 -5.38
CA ILE A 88 9.80 -1.49 -4.73
C ILE A 88 10.55 -0.50 -5.61
N SER A 89 9.98 0.70 -5.74
CA SER A 89 10.69 1.85 -6.29
C SER A 89 10.43 3.10 -5.45
N TYR A 90 10.89 4.23 -5.92
CA TYR A 90 10.69 5.51 -5.25
C TYR A 90 10.51 6.64 -6.26
N THR A 91 9.86 7.72 -5.84
CA THR A 91 9.63 8.90 -6.67
C THR A 91 10.94 9.66 -6.93
N LYS A 92 11.19 9.96 -8.20
CA LYS A 92 12.44 10.58 -8.72
C LYS A 92 12.16 11.93 -9.33
N PHE A 93 12.85 12.93 -8.83
CA PHE A 93 12.70 14.32 -9.24
C PHE A 93 13.97 14.84 -9.91
N LYS A 94 13.81 15.86 -10.73
CA LYS A 94 14.93 16.60 -11.38
C LYS A 94 15.79 15.70 -12.27
N LEU A 95 15.17 14.72 -12.90
CA LEU A 95 15.80 13.88 -13.92
C LEU A 95 15.48 14.42 -15.33
N ASP A 96 16.23 13.98 -16.31
CA ASP A 96 15.98 14.20 -17.72
C ASP A 96 15.96 12.83 -18.44
N PRO A 97 14.81 12.41 -18.96
CA PRO A 97 13.49 13.04 -18.84
C PRO A 97 12.94 13.02 -17.40
N GLN A 98 12.08 14.00 -17.06
CA GLN A 98 11.36 14.06 -15.79
C GLN A 98 10.52 12.80 -15.58
N ILE A 99 10.47 12.29 -14.33
CA ILE A 99 9.68 11.10 -13.97
C ILE A 99 8.48 11.53 -13.12
N ASP A 100 8.68 11.85 -11.84
CA ASP A 100 7.59 12.09 -10.88
C ASP A 100 7.36 13.59 -10.58
N ASP A 101 7.99 14.46 -11.33
CA ASP A 101 7.82 15.91 -11.32
C ASP A 101 7.51 16.46 -12.72
N ASN A 102 6.91 15.64 -13.57
CA ASN A 102 6.54 15.97 -14.94
C ASN A 102 5.19 16.75 -14.99
N PRO A 103 4.89 17.44 -16.09
CA PRO A 103 3.68 18.27 -16.19
C PRO A 103 2.37 17.47 -16.32
N PHE A 104 2.42 16.15 -16.42
CA PHE A 104 1.24 15.28 -16.52
C PHE A 104 0.79 14.74 -15.17
N GLU A 105 1.54 15.00 -14.08
CA GLU A 105 1.15 14.60 -12.72
C GLU A 105 -0.21 15.21 -12.34
N GLN A 106 -1.12 14.38 -11.84
CA GLN A 106 -2.41 14.85 -11.32
C GLN A 106 -2.27 15.44 -9.92
N VAL A 107 -1.33 14.90 -9.14
CA VAL A 107 -0.89 15.46 -7.85
C VAL A 107 0.62 15.32 -7.75
N GLN A 108 1.26 16.30 -7.10
CA GLN A 108 2.71 16.22 -6.89
C GLN A 108 3.00 15.30 -5.71
N PRO A 109 3.64 14.14 -5.91
CA PRO A 109 4.05 13.28 -4.81
C PRO A 109 5.23 13.89 -4.04
N PRO A 110 5.51 13.49 -2.80
CA PRO A 110 6.78 13.79 -2.15
C PRO A 110 7.96 13.19 -2.91
N ALA A 111 9.09 13.89 -2.97
CA ALA A 111 10.32 13.34 -3.52
C ALA A 111 10.88 12.20 -2.64
N ASN A 112 11.52 11.21 -3.25
CA ASN A 112 12.10 10.04 -2.57
C ASN A 112 11.07 9.22 -1.76
N LEU A 113 9.82 9.24 -2.17
CA LEU A 113 8.77 8.43 -1.56
C LEU A 113 8.83 7.00 -2.12
N LEU A 114 9.12 6.03 -1.25
CA LEU A 114 9.06 4.61 -1.59
C LEU A 114 7.61 4.17 -1.85
N TYR A 115 7.43 3.28 -2.82
CA TYR A 115 6.14 2.69 -3.15
C TYR A 115 6.27 1.22 -3.56
N VAL A 116 5.21 0.44 -3.34
CA VAL A 116 5.01 -0.88 -3.94
C VAL A 116 4.58 -0.67 -5.38
N GLY A 117 5.26 -1.27 -6.32
CA GLY A 117 5.04 -1.05 -7.76
C GLY A 117 4.78 -2.34 -8.53
N TRP A 118 4.38 -2.16 -9.79
CA TRP A 118 4.15 -3.24 -10.76
C TRP A 118 3.28 -4.39 -10.25
N THR A 119 2.37 -4.08 -9.33
CA THR A 119 1.53 -5.07 -8.67
C THR A 119 0.79 -5.98 -9.65
N GLU A 120 0.60 -7.25 -9.28
CA GLU A 120 -0.13 -8.25 -10.03
C GLU A 120 -1.35 -8.80 -9.25
N PRO A 121 -2.41 -9.28 -9.94
CA PRO A 121 -3.56 -9.88 -9.26
C PRO A 121 -3.18 -11.11 -8.43
N GLY A 122 -3.65 -11.16 -7.19
CA GLY A 122 -3.35 -12.22 -6.23
C GLY A 122 -2.30 -11.82 -5.20
N GLU A 123 -1.51 -10.79 -5.46
CA GLU A 123 -0.53 -10.27 -4.50
C GLU A 123 -1.20 -9.60 -3.31
N TRP A 124 -0.48 -9.58 -2.21
CA TRP A 124 -0.88 -8.88 -1.00
C TRP A 124 0.32 -8.53 -0.11
N PHE A 125 0.16 -7.53 0.73
CA PHE A 125 1.14 -7.20 1.77
C PHE A 125 0.46 -6.72 3.05
N ASN A 126 1.10 -7.02 4.18
CA ASN A 126 0.65 -6.70 5.53
C ASN A 126 1.38 -5.48 6.09
N VAL A 127 0.64 -4.61 6.74
CA VAL A 127 1.19 -3.45 7.46
C VAL A 127 0.65 -3.41 8.87
N THR A 128 1.52 -3.57 9.86
CA THR A 128 1.12 -3.37 11.27
C THR A 128 0.94 -1.89 11.56
N VAL A 129 -0.22 -1.57 12.10
CA VAL A 129 -0.60 -0.21 12.51
C VAL A 129 -0.90 -0.14 14.00
N ASP A 130 -0.80 1.06 14.56
CA ASP A 130 -1.21 1.38 15.93
C ASP A 130 -2.29 2.47 15.90
N VAL A 131 -3.51 2.08 16.20
CA VAL A 131 -4.72 2.90 16.11
C VAL A 131 -4.92 3.63 17.43
N ALA A 132 -4.86 4.96 17.41
CA ALA A 132 -4.96 5.78 18.62
C ALA A 132 -6.30 5.65 19.35
N GLN A 133 -7.41 5.50 18.59
CA GLN A 133 -8.77 5.42 19.14
C GLN A 133 -9.64 4.51 18.27
N ALA A 134 -10.49 3.71 18.90
CA ALA A 134 -11.49 2.94 18.17
C ALA A 134 -12.47 3.86 17.42
N GLY A 135 -12.92 3.44 16.25
CA GLY A 135 -13.90 4.21 15.46
C GLY A 135 -13.86 3.90 13.97
N ASP A 136 -14.62 4.68 13.22
CA ASP A 136 -14.67 4.60 11.77
C ASP A 136 -13.63 5.53 11.16
N TYR A 137 -12.91 5.03 10.16
CA TYR A 137 -11.85 5.75 9.46
C TYR A 137 -12.10 5.74 7.96
N THR A 138 -11.70 6.81 7.30
CA THR A 138 -11.58 6.87 5.85
C THR A 138 -10.12 6.95 5.45
N ALA A 139 -9.76 6.35 4.33
CA ALA A 139 -8.41 6.41 3.77
C ALA A 139 -8.41 6.99 2.37
N ASP A 140 -7.44 7.86 2.08
CA ASP A 140 -7.11 8.31 0.73
C ASP A 140 -5.88 7.53 0.26
N LEU A 141 -5.89 7.05 -0.99
CA LEU A 141 -4.76 6.33 -1.58
C LEU A 141 -3.99 7.23 -2.54
N LEU A 142 -2.67 7.35 -2.36
CA LEU A 142 -1.76 7.93 -3.33
C LEU A 142 -1.19 6.81 -4.21
N TYR A 143 -1.39 6.92 -5.54
CA TYR A 143 -1.12 5.82 -6.46
C TYR A 143 -0.86 6.28 -7.89
N THR A 144 -0.33 5.35 -8.72
CA THR A 144 -0.46 5.39 -10.19
C THR A 144 -1.05 4.06 -10.68
N SER A 145 -1.70 4.04 -11.84
CA SER A 145 -2.28 2.81 -12.38
C SER A 145 -2.38 2.85 -13.91
N ASN A 146 -1.94 1.77 -14.55
CA ASN A 146 -1.99 1.66 -16.01
C ASN A 146 -3.44 1.56 -16.53
N ARG A 147 -4.20 0.58 -16.06
CA ARG A 147 -5.54 0.28 -16.59
C ARG A 147 -6.66 0.46 -15.56
N GLY A 148 -6.32 0.91 -14.38
CA GLY A 148 -7.20 0.81 -13.24
C GLY A 148 -7.07 -0.56 -12.58
N GLY A 149 -8.12 -0.97 -11.89
CA GLY A 149 -8.17 -2.26 -11.21
C GLY A 149 -8.93 -2.19 -9.91
N THR A 150 -8.79 -3.23 -9.10
CA THR A 150 -9.40 -3.28 -7.77
C THR A 150 -8.42 -3.80 -6.72
N ILE A 151 -8.48 -3.21 -5.54
CA ILE A 151 -7.82 -3.70 -4.33
C ILE A 151 -8.87 -3.98 -3.25
N SER A 152 -8.50 -4.61 -2.15
CA SER A 152 -9.31 -4.64 -0.92
C SER A 152 -8.42 -4.51 0.31
N LEU A 153 -9.05 -4.20 1.45
CA LEU A 153 -8.39 -4.17 2.74
C LEU A 153 -9.01 -5.20 3.68
N ASP A 154 -8.15 -5.98 4.34
CA ASP A 154 -8.52 -6.75 5.51
C ASP A 154 -7.94 -6.08 6.76
N VAL A 155 -8.55 -6.36 7.91
CA VAL A 155 -8.08 -5.96 9.25
C VAL A 155 -7.98 -7.21 10.09
N ASN A 156 -6.78 -7.54 10.55
CA ASN A 156 -6.50 -8.75 11.34
C ASN A 156 -7.07 -10.04 10.70
N GLY A 157 -6.86 -10.19 9.38
CA GLY A 157 -7.31 -11.34 8.61
C GLY A 157 -8.80 -11.39 8.28
N GLU A 158 -9.58 -10.36 8.67
CA GLU A 158 -11.01 -10.26 8.37
C GLU A 158 -11.25 -9.21 7.28
N ALA A 159 -12.04 -9.54 6.28
CA ALA A 159 -12.38 -8.60 5.20
C ALA A 159 -13.07 -7.35 5.76
N ALA A 160 -12.38 -6.20 5.66
CA ALA A 160 -12.86 -4.92 6.16
C ALA A 160 -13.52 -4.07 5.07
N THR A 161 -13.17 -4.32 3.81
CA THR A 161 -13.82 -3.69 2.66
C THR A 161 -14.23 -4.76 1.64
N GLY A 162 -15.15 -4.41 0.73
CA GLY A 162 -15.26 -5.11 -0.54
C GLY A 162 -14.20 -4.61 -1.54
N PRO A 163 -14.33 -4.97 -2.84
CA PRO A 163 -13.48 -4.44 -3.90
C PRO A 163 -13.55 -2.92 -3.97
N LEU A 164 -12.39 -2.27 -3.95
CA LEU A 164 -12.20 -0.82 -4.03
C LEU A 164 -11.66 -0.51 -5.42
N THR A 165 -12.38 0.29 -6.20
CA THR A 165 -12.02 0.60 -7.58
C THR A 165 -10.90 1.63 -7.64
N ILE A 166 -9.84 1.30 -8.36
CA ILE A 166 -8.71 2.16 -8.71
C ILE A 166 -8.91 2.66 -10.15
N ALA A 167 -8.90 3.96 -10.35
CA ALA A 167 -8.99 4.53 -11.70
C ALA A 167 -7.63 4.44 -12.42
N SER A 168 -7.65 4.34 -13.75
CA SER A 168 -6.44 4.50 -14.55
C SER A 168 -5.91 5.94 -14.47
N THR A 169 -4.59 6.09 -14.38
CA THR A 169 -3.89 7.38 -14.50
C THR A 169 -3.26 7.57 -15.86
N PHE A 170 -3.63 6.72 -16.83
CA PHE A 170 -3.10 6.77 -18.19
C PHE A 170 -3.47 8.07 -18.90
N ASN A 171 -2.46 8.69 -19.54
CA ASN A 171 -2.63 9.87 -20.38
C ASN A 171 -1.82 9.73 -21.68
N ALA A 172 -2.52 9.49 -22.79
CA ALA A 172 -1.91 9.32 -24.10
C ALA A 172 -1.19 10.60 -24.63
N SER A 173 -1.42 11.76 -24.01
CA SER A 173 -0.74 13.00 -24.38
C SER A 173 0.69 13.07 -23.87
N ASP A 174 1.09 12.19 -22.92
CA ASP A 174 2.48 12.08 -22.52
C ASP A 174 3.30 11.45 -23.66
N PRO A 175 4.34 12.14 -24.18
CA PRO A 175 5.15 11.63 -25.29
C PRO A 175 6.01 10.42 -24.91
N LEU A 176 6.21 10.12 -23.63
CA LEU A 176 7.00 9.00 -23.17
C LEU A 176 6.11 7.80 -22.88
N ALA A 177 6.07 6.82 -23.78
CA ALA A 177 5.16 5.68 -23.71
C ALA A 177 5.21 4.93 -22.36
N TRP A 178 6.39 4.75 -21.78
CA TRP A 178 6.56 4.07 -20.48
C TRP A 178 6.00 4.90 -19.31
N ARG A 179 5.94 6.25 -19.44
CA ARG A 179 5.44 7.16 -18.43
C ARG A 179 3.94 7.42 -18.53
N GLN A 180 3.28 7.11 -19.64
CA GLN A 180 1.87 7.45 -19.91
C GLN A 180 0.89 7.03 -18.81
N TRP A 181 1.20 6.06 -17.99
CA TRP A 181 0.37 5.61 -16.86
C TRP A 181 0.97 5.98 -15.48
N HIS A 182 2.23 6.39 -15.44
CA HIS A 182 2.97 6.70 -14.23
C HIS A 182 2.75 8.16 -13.82
N HIS A 183 1.48 8.56 -13.68
CA HIS A 183 1.09 9.89 -13.24
C HIS A 183 0.40 9.76 -11.88
N TRP A 184 1.02 10.36 -10.85
CA TRP A 184 0.53 10.27 -9.47
C TRP A 184 -0.84 10.92 -9.32
N SER A 185 -1.74 10.21 -8.64
CA SER A 185 -3.11 10.64 -8.34
C SER A 185 -3.50 10.27 -6.92
N ILE A 186 -4.56 10.87 -6.43
CA ILE A 186 -5.19 10.50 -5.16
C ILE A 186 -6.59 9.96 -5.43
N ALA A 187 -6.91 8.80 -4.84
CA ALA A 187 -8.27 8.30 -4.71
C ALA A 187 -8.82 8.69 -3.34
N PRO A 188 -9.58 9.79 -3.22
CA PRO A 188 -10.02 10.29 -1.93
C PRO A 188 -11.12 9.41 -1.34
N GLY A 189 -10.99 9.06 -0.05
CA GLY A 189 -11.98 8.26 0.68
C GLY A 189 -12.23 6.90 0.08
N ILE A 190 -11.23 6.32 -0.60
CA ILE A 190 -11.36 5.03 -1.29
C ILE A 190 -11.79 3.92 -0.33
N ALA A 191 -11.27 3.92 0.89
CA ALA A 191 -11.62 2.93 1.90
C ALA A 191 -12.38 3.59 3.07
N LYS A 192 -13.35 2.84 3.61
CA LYS A 192 -14.00 3.11 4.90
C LYS A 192 -13.88 1.85 5.72
N VAL A 193 -13.24 1.95 6.88
CA VAL A 193 -12.97 0.81 7.76
C VAL A 193 -13.24 1.18 9.21
N ARG A 194 -13.74 0.18 9.98
CA ARG A 194 -13.84 0.29 11.43
C ARG A 194 -12.63 -0.33 12.07
N LEU A 195 -11.92 0.43 12.91
CA LEU A 195 -10.71 0.01 13.59
C LEU A 195 -10.91 0.02 15.11
N GLN A 196 -10.31 -0.95 15.79
CA GLN A 196 -10.18 -0.95 17.25
C GLN A 196 -8.92 -0.17 17.66
N ALA A 197 -8.90 0.36 18.89
CA ALA A 197 -7.71 1.00 19.45
C ALA A 197 -6.59 -0.03 19.69
N GLY A 198 -5.35 0.38 19.49
CA GLY A 198 -4.17 -0.45 19.65
C GLY A 198 -3.66 -1.05 18.35
N LYS A 199 -2.90 -2.14 18.45
CA LYS A 199 -2.28 -2.79 17.28
C LYS A 199 -3.31 -3.51 16.42
N SER A 200 -3.15 -3.35 15.11
CA SER A 200 -3.87 -4.11 14.08
C SER A 200 -2.94 -4.37 12.90
N VAL A 201 -3.24 -5.40 12.12
CA VAL A 201 -2.57 -5.67 10.84
C VAL A 201 -3.55 -5.35 9.72
N LEU A 202 -3.17 -4.44 8.85
CA LEU A 202 -3.89 -4.17 7.60
C LEU A 202 -3.27 -5.03 6.50
N THR A 203 -4.10 -5.78 5.76
CA THR A 203 -3.67 -6.47 4.54
C THR A 203 -4.22 -5.72 3.35
N VAL A 204 -3.35 -5.34 2.43
CA VAL A 204 -3.75 -4.78 1.12
C VAL A 204 -3.67 -5.89 0.10
N HIS A 205 -4.80 -6.23 -0.53
CA HIS A 205 -4.89 -7.23 -1.59
C HIS A 205 -5.02 -6.58 -2.96
N ILE A 206 -4.33 -7.11 -3.94
CA ILE A 206 -4.48 -6.77 -5.35
C ILE A 206 -5.44 -7.78 -5.97
N LEU A 207 -6.63 -7.34 -6.38
CA LEU A 207 -7.70 -8.26 -6.80
C LEU A 207 -7.76 -8.44 -8.31
N THR A 208 -7.68 -7.33 -9.06
CA THR A 208 -7.78 -7.37 -10.54
C THR A 208 -6.84 -6.36 -11.17
N GLU A 209 -6.49 -6.61 -12.43
CA GLU A 209 -5.65 -5.78 -13.32
C GLU A 209 -4.26 -5.54 -12.72
N GLY A 210 -3.55 -5.37 -12.24
CA GLY A 210 -2.20 -5.11 -11.79
C GLY A 210 -1.57 -3.89 -12.44
N ASN A 211 -0.26 -3.81 -12.36
CA ASN A 211 0.54 -2.71 -12.86
C ASN A 211 0.11 -1.36 -12.24
N MET A 212 -0.08 -1.39 -10.93
CA MET A 212 -0.32 -0.23 -10.10
C MET A 212 0.90 0.06 -9.24
N ASN A 213 1.12 1.32 -8.91
CA ASN A 213 2.06 1.73 -7.87
C ASN A 213 1.27 2.28 -6.69
N LEU A 214 1.45 1.70 -5.53
CA LEU A 214 0.75 2.06 -4.29
C LEU A 214 1.74 2.67 -3.31
N ALA A 215 1.60 3.97 -3.04
CA ALA A 215 2.56 4.67 -2.17
C ALA A 215 2.07 4.78 -0.73
N THR A 216 0.89 5.36 -0.51
CA THR A 216 0.40 5.62 0.85
C THR A 216 -1.11 5.52 0.97
N LEU A 217 -1.56 5.08 2.15
CA LEU A 217 -2.95 5.21 2.61
C LEU A 217 -3.01 6.25 3.73
N ALA A 218 -3.63 7.39 3.48
CA ALA A 218 -3.77 8.45 4.47
C ALA A 218 -5.09 8.31 5.23
N PHE A 219 -5.00 7.77 6.45
CA PHE A 219 -6.16 7.52 7.31
C PHE A 219 -6.55 8.76 8.11
N ARG A 220 -7.83 9.09 8.07
CA ARG A 220 -8.46 10.09 8.94
C ARG A 220 -9.72 9.54 9.57
N ARG A 221 -10.04 10.00 10.77
CA ARG A 221 -11.28 9.61 11.45
C ARG A 221 -12.47 10.09 10.64
N ALA A 222 -13.45 9.22 10.43
CA ALA A 222 -14.71 9.63 9.82
C ALA A 222 -15.45 10.62 10.74
N LYS A 223 -16.07 11.63 10.14
CA LYS A 223 -16.89 12.61 10.87
C LYS A 223 -18.24 12.02 11.21
#